data_131ae94fcf6a273ac80ff530a478f70a
#
_entry.id   131ae94fcf6a273ac80ff530a478f70a
#
_cell.length_a   1.000
_cell.length_b   1.000
_cell.length_c   1.000
_cell.angle_alpha   90.00
_cell.angle_beta   90.00
_cell.angle_gamma   90.00
#
_symmetry.space_group_name_H-M   'P 1'
#
loop_
_entity.id
_entity.type
_entity.pdbx_description
1 polymer ?
#
loop_
_entity_poly.entity_id
_entity_poly.type
_entity_poly.pdbx_seq_one_letter_code
_entity_poly.pdbx_strand_id
1 'polypeptide(L)'
;MHWEWDRDPDLGKFGFVYRITNLKNRKAYIGCKQYYFFRKGRKKTESNWKSYMGSSKTLSEDIEKIGKKHFKFEIIAEFGNKRS
;
A
#
# COMPACT_ATOMS: atom_id res chain seq x y z
N MET A 1 -1.48 11.13 -4.50
CA MET A 1 -0.95 9.90 -3.89
C MET A 1 0.01 9.19 -4.85
N HIS A 2 0.87 8.31 -4.35
CA HIS A 2 1.85 7.63 -5.20
C HIS A 2 1.36 6.30 -5.79
N TRP A 3 0.20 5.83 -5.39
CA TRP A 3 -0.32 4.55 -5.87
C TRP A 3 -0.84 4.67 -7.30
N GLU A 4 -0.43 3.75 -8.16
CA GLU A 4 -0.88 3.68 -9.55
C GLU A 4 -1.87 2.52 -9.70
N TRP A 5 -2.98 2.79 -10.38
CA TRP A 5 -4.01 1.78 -10.64
C TRP A 5 -4.85 2.22 -11.83
N ASP A 6 -5.50 1.27 -12.49
CA ASP A 6 -6.34 1.54 -13.65
C ASP A 6 -7.75 2.06 -13.28
N ARG A 7 -8.01 2.21 -11.98
CA ARG A 7 -9.30 2.71 -11.46
C ARG A 7 -9.07 3.46 -10.15
N ASP A 8 -10.08 4.17 -9.70
CA ASP A 8 -9.99 4.87 -8.42
C ASP A 8 -10.14 3.88 -7.25
N PRO A 9 -9.40 4.07 -6.16
CA PRO A 9 -9.58 3.25 -4.96
C PRO A 9 -10.99 3.34 -4.41
N ASP A 10 -11.56 2.19 -4.06
CA ASP A 10 -12.89 2.13 -3.45
C ASP A 10 -12.77 2.14 -1.93
N LEU A 11 -12.98 3.31 -1.34
CA LEU A 11 -12.88 3.48 0.11
C LEU A 11 -14.01 2.78 0.89
N GLY A 12 -14.98 2.20 0.17
CA GLY A 12 -15.96 1.32 0.78
C GLY A 12 -15.42 -0.08 1.05
N LYS A 13 -14.28 -0.42 0.47
CA LYS A 13 -13.63 -1.70 0.72
C LYS A 13 -12.79 -1.65 1.99
N PHE A 14 -12.42 -2.84 2.51
CA PHE A 14 -11.62 -2.94 3.72
C PHE A 14 -10.18 -2.46 3.50
N GLY A 15 -9.59 -2.87 2.39
CA GLY A 15 -8.22 -2.51 2.07
C GLY A 15 -7.83 -2.96 0.67
N PHE A 16 -6.54 -2.97 0.42
CA PHE A 16 -6.01 -3.32 -0.90
C PHE A 16 -4.74 -4.15 -0.79
N VAL A 17 -4.47 -4.89 -1.86
CA VAL A 17 -3.21 -5.61 -2.05
C VAL A 17 -2.35 -4.75 -2.97
N TYR A 18 -1.10 -4.57 -2.60
CA TYR A 18 -0.18 -3.73 -3.37
C TYR A 18 1.04 -4.51 -3.84
N ARG A 19 1.67 -3.96 -4.85
CA ARG A 19 2.97 -4.42 -5.30
C ARG A 19 3.88 -3.19 -5.44
N ILE A 20 5.02 -3.23 -4.78
CA ILE A 20 6.02 -2.18 -4.88
C ILE A 20 7.23 -2.77 -5.59
N THR A 21 7.54 -2.24 -6.76
CA THR A 21 8.62 -2.77 -7.60
C THR A 21 9.82 -1.82 -7.58
N ASN A 22 11.00 -2.37 -7.29
CA ASN A 22 12.25 -1.64 -7.42
C ASN A 22 12.69 -1.72 -8.87
N LEU A 23 12.64 -0.59 -9.57
CA LEU A 23 12.92 -0.52 -11.01
C LEU A 23 14.39 -0.72 -11.33
N LYS A 24 15.29 -0.60 -10.38
CA LYS A 24 16.71 -0.82 -10.59
C LYS A 24 17.11 -2.28 -10.59
N ASN A 25 16.57 -3.07 -9.67
CA ASN A 25 16.90 -4.50 -9.56
C ASN A 25 15.73 -5.40 -9.92
N ARG A 26 14.58 -4.84 -10.25
CA ARG A 26 13.34 -5.55 -10.62
C ARG A 26 12.77 -6.47 -9.54
N LYS A 27 13.14 -6.23 -8.29
CA LYS A 27 12.54 -6.95 -7.18
C LYS A 27 11.19 -6.32 -6.82
N ALA A 28 10.22 -7.16 -6.47
CA ALA A 28 8.90 -6.71 -6.10
C ALA A 28 8.55 -7.15 -4.69
N TYR A 29 7.78 -6.32 -4.00
CA TYR A 29 7.31 -6.56 -2.65
C TYR A 29 5.78 -6.54 -2.68
N ILE A 30 5.17 -7.63 -2.21
CA ILE A 30 3.71 -7.78 -2.19
C ILE A 30 3.23 -7.69 -0.75
N GLY A 31 2.18 -6.93 -0.52
CA GLY A 31 1.58 -6.81 0.80
C GLY A 31 0.17 -6.29 0.71
N CYS A 32 -0.42 -6.02 1.85
CA CYS A 32 -1.76 -5.45 1.92
C CYS A 32 -1.82 -4.32 2.95
N LYS A 33 -2.79 -3.42 2.76
CA LYS A 33 -2.98 -2.27 3.64
C LYS A 33 -4.46 -1.96 3.76
N GLN A 34 -4.89 -1.63 4.96
CA GLN A 34 -6.26 -1.20 5.21
C GLN A 34 -6.42 0.27 4.84
N TYR A 35 -7.59 0.61 4.31
CA TYR A 35 -7.93 2.02 4.10
C TYR A 35 -8.22 2.74 5.40
N TYR A 36 -8.78 2.01 6.40
CA TYR A 36 -9.17 2.59 7.69
C TYR A 36 -8.72 1.72 8.83
N PHE A 37 -8.47 2.35 9.96
CA PHE A 37 -8.27 1.66 11.24
C PHE A 37 -9.58 1.65 12.00
N PHE A 38 -9.93 0.50 12.57
CA PHE A 38 -11.10 0.34 13.41
C PHE A 38 -10.64 0.25 14.85
N ARG A 39 -11.00 1.25 15.67
CA ARG A 39 -10.63 1.24 17.07
C ARG A 39 -11.76 0.65 17.90
N LYS A 40 -11.39 0.13 19.07
CA LYS A 40 -12.34 -0.27 20.11
C LYS A 40 -13.23 0.93 20.41
N GLY A 41 -14.55 0.80 20.27
CA GLY A 41 -15.46 1.92 20.36
C GLY A 41 -16.00 2.41 19.04
N ARG A 42 -15.69 1.72 17.95
CA ARG A 42 -16.29 1.90 16.62
C ARG A 42 -15.87 3.14 15.84
N LYS A 43 -14.82 3.81 16.27
CA LYS A 43 -14.34 4.94 15.49
C LYS A 43 -13.54 4.46 14.29
N LYS A 44 -13.98 4.86 13.10
CA LYS A 44 -13.33 4.54 11.84
C LYS A 44 -12.40 5.71 11.50
N THR A 45 -11.10 5.45 11.47
CA THR A 45 -10.09 6.46 11.17
C THR A 45 -9.35 6.07 9.91
N GLU A 46 -9.24 6.99 8.95
CA GLU A 46 -8.50 6.74 7.73
C GLU A 46 -7.03 6.46 8.06
N SER A 47 -6.49 5.40 7.47
CA SER A 47 -5.09 5.04 7.64
C SER A 47 -4.19 5.94 6.78
N ASN A 48 -2.88 5.77 6.91
CA ASN A 48 -1.91 6.50 6.09
C ASN A 48 -1.67 5.83 4.73
N TRP A 49 -2.69 5.17 4.19
CA TRP A 49 -2.54 4.36 2.97
C TRP A 49 -2.04 5.16 1.77
N LYS A 50 -2.41 6.44 1.66
CA LYS A 50 -2.01 7.27 0.52
C LYS A 50 -0.51 7.47 0.41
N SER A 51 0.18 7.50 1.53
CA SER A 51 1.63 7.69 1.59
C SER A 51 2.38 6.45 2.05
N TYR A 52 1.67 5.34 2.26
CA TYR A 52 2.24 4.11 2.77
C TYR A 52 3.22 3.50 1.76
N MET A 53 4.39 3.12 2.22
CA MET A 53 5.44 2.58 1.37
C MET A 53 5.84 1.16 1.78
N GLY A 54 4.91 0.42 2.39
CA GLY A 54 5.16 -0.94 2.83
C GLY A 54 5.64 -1.01 4.28
N SER A 55 5.59 -2.21 4.85
CA SER A 55 5.99 -2.45 6.24
C SER A 55 7.38 -3.07 6.36
N SER A 56 8.03 -3.37 5.25
CA SER A 56 9.35 -3.98 5.25
C SER A 56 10.42 -2.93 5.56
N LYS A 57 11.24 -3.23 6.56
CA LYS A 57 12.36 -2.38 6.90
C LYS A 57 13.38 -2.32 5.77
N THR A 58 13.65 -3.46 5.14
CA THR A 58 14.58 -3.53 3.99
C THR A 58 14.08 -2.68 2.84
N LEU A 59 12.79 -2.74 2.55
CA LEU A 59 12.18 -1.92 1.49
C LEU A 59 12.31 -0.44 1.82
N SER A 60 12.03 -0.04 3.05
CA SER A 60 12.14 1.36 3.47
C SER A 60 13.57 1.88 3.31
N GLU A 61 14.55 1.08 3.67
CA GLU A 61 15.97 1.43 3.52
C GLU A 61 16.34 1.59 2.05
N ASP A 62 15.86 0.70 1.20
CA ASP A 62 16.11 0.79 -0.24
C ASP A 62 15.49 2.04 -0.84
N ILE A 63 14.28 2.39 -0.42
CA ILE A 63 13.62 3.60 -0.90
C ILE A 63 14.42 4.84 -0.51
N GLU A 64 14.96 4.88 0.70
CA GLU A 64 15.81 6.00 1.14
C GLU A 64 17.11 6.09 0.35
N LYS A 65 17.76 4.95 0.11
CA LYS A 65 19.05 4.91 -0.59
C LYS A 65 18.94 5.21 -2.07
N ILE A 66 17.96 4.62 -2.72
CA ILE A 66 17.82 4.68 -4.17
C ILE A 66 16.96 5.86 -4.60
N GLY A 67 15.96 6.19 -3.80
CA GLY A 67 14.99 7.23 -4.09
C GLY A 67 13.66 6.67 -4.53
N LYS A 68 12.60 7.29 -4.04
CA LYS A 68 11.22 6.86 -4.31
C LYS A 68 10.91 6.83 -5.80
N LYS A 69 11.52 7.71 -6.59
CA LYS A 69 11.29 7.79 -8.05
C LYS A 69 11.70 6.52 -8.79
N HIS A 70 12.54 5.68 -8.19
CA HIS A 70 12.96 4.41 -8.78
C HIS A 70 12.10 3.24 -8.36
N PHE A 71 10.98 3.52 -7.71
CA PHE A 71 10.04 2.50 -7.26
C PHE A 71 8.68 2.75 -7.89
N LYS A 72 8.01 1.66 -8.25
CA LYS A 72 6.66 1.71 -8.78
C LYS A 72 5.70 1.18 -7.73
N PHE A 73 4.73 2.00 -7.35
CA PHE A 73 3.73 1.65 -6.35
C PHE A 73 2.44 1.33 -7.06
N GLU A 74 1.98 0.09 -6.98
CA GLU A 74 0.79 -0.37 -7.69
C GLU A 74 -0.22 -0.98 -6.74
N ILE A 75 -1.49 -0.68 -6.96
CA ILE A 75 -2.58 -1.41 -6.32
C ILE A 75 -3.00 -2.48 -7.32
N ILE A 76 -3.00 -3.75 -6.89
CA ILE A 76 -3.31 -4.86 -7.78
C ILE A 76 -4.66 -5.52 -7.48
N ALA A 77 -5.21 -5.29 -6.30
CA ALA A 77 -6.52 -5.81 -5.93
C ALA A 77 -7.05 -5.09 -4.70
N GLU A 78 -8.35 -5.24 -4.44
CA GLU A 78 -8.97 -4.76 -3.21
C GLU A 78 -9.73 -5.92 -2.57
N PHE A 79 -9.93 -5.84 -1.26
CA PHE A 79 -10.72 -6.83 -0.54
C PHE A 79 -11.71 -6.15 0.41
N GLY A 80 -12.86 -6.82 0.61
CA GLY A 80 -13.97 -6.23 1.35
C GLY A 80 -13.98 -6.54 2.83
N ASN A 81 -13.15 -7.45 3.31
CA ASN A 81 -13.08 -7.82 4.72
C ASN A 81 -11.77 -8.52 5.05
N LYS A 82 -11.56 -8.78 6.34
CA LYS A 82 -10.32 -9.39 6.84
C LYS A 82 -10.02 -10.78 6.27
N ARG A 83 -11.04 -11.48 5.78
CA ARG A 83 -10.90 -12.87 5.32
C ARG A 83 -10.68 -13.00 3.82
N SER A 84 -10.60 -11.90 3.15
CA SER A 84 -10.43 -11.90 1.68
C SER A 84 -9.02 -12.23 1.24
#